data_7abaa6600317268a937de31341c7db57
#
_entry.id   7abaa6600317268a937de31341c7db57
#
_cell.length_a   1.000
_cell.length_b   1.000
_cell.length_c   1.000
_cell.angle_alpha   90.00
_cell.angle_beta   90.00
_cell.angle_gamma   90.00
#
_symmetry.space_group_name_H-M   'P 1'
#
loop_
_entity.id
_entity.type
_entity.pdbx_description
1 polymer ?
#
loop_
_entity_poly.entity_id
_entity_poly.type
_entity_poly.pdbx_seq_one_letter_code
_entity_poly.pdbx_strand_id
1 'polypeptide(L)'
;EIGVRLVGSEMCIRDRNGGEVFALTCPLITKADGGKFGKTESGNIWLDSRYTSPYKFYQFWLNVSDSDAERYIKIFTSIEKEEIEALIAEHREAPHLRILQKRLAKEVTVMVHSEEDYNAAVDASNILFGNATSEALRKLDEDTLLAVFEGVPQFEISRDALAEGVKAVDLFVDNAAVFASKGEMRKLVQGGGVSLNKEKLAAFDQVITAADLLDEKYLLVQRGKKNYYLLIAK
;
A
#
# COMPACT_ATOMS: atom_id res chain seq x y z
N GLU A 1 24.85 17.31 -32.87
CA GLU A 1 25.52 16.10 -32.35
C GLU A 1 24.49 15.08 -32.00
N ILE A 2 24.42 13.95 -32.71
CA ILE A 2 23.49 12.87 -32.43
C ILE A 2 24.05 12.13 -31.22
N GLY A 3 23.37 12.21 -30.08
CA GLY A 3 23.76 11.48 -28.89
C GLY A 3 23.72 9.96 -29.11
N VAL A 4 24.60 9.21 -28.46
CA VAL A 4 24.86 7.75 -28.62
C VAL A 4 23.62 6.85 -28.48
N ARG A 5 22.45 7.40 -28.15
CA ARG A 5 21.19 6.66 -27.94
C ARG A 5 20.16 6.76 -29.06
N LEU A 6 20.41 7.58 -30.07
CA LEU A 6 19.54 7.74 -31.24
C LEU A 6 20.13 6.98 -32.45
N VAL A 7 20.39 5.69 -32.25
CA VAL A 7 21.01 4.87 -33.31
C VAL A 7 19.89 4.11 -34.03
N GLY A 8 19.75 4.36 -35.31
CA GLY A 8 18.93 3.56 -36.22
C GLY A 8 18.03 4.38 -37.14
N SER A 9 16.95 4.96 -36.65
CA SER A 9 15.91 5.58 -37.50
C SER A 9 16.39 6.87 -38.15
N GLU A 10 17.03 7.77 -37.40
CA GLU A 10 17.48 9.09 -37.88
C GLU A 10 18.66 8.94 -38.84
N MET A 11 19.59 8.05 -38.57
CA MET A 11 20.68 7.73 -39.49
C MET A 11 20.17 7.16 -40.81
N CYS A 12 19.20 6.21 -40.74
CA CYS A 12 18.61 5.63 -41.93
C CYS A 12 17.84 6.64 -42.77
N ILE A 13 17.12 7.58 -42.17
CA ILE A 13 16.39 8.63 -42.90
C ILE A 13 17.38 9.55 -43.60
N ARG A 14 18.48 9.96 -42.93
CA ARG A 14 19.48 10.82 -43.47
C ARG A 14 20.28 10.18 -44.61
N ASP A 15 20.69 8.92 -44.41
CA ASP A 15 21.49 8.20 -45.40
C ASP A 15 20.68 7.77 -46.64
N ARG A 16 19.38 7.48 -46.48
CA ARG A 16 18.53 7.01 -47.60
C ARG A 16 17.81 8.12 -48.34
N ASN A 17 17.41 9.19 -47.65
CA ASN A 17 16.55 10.22 -48.21
C ASN A 17 17.27 11.58 -48.37
N GLY A 18 18.51 11.74 -47.86
CA GLY A 18 19.22 13.02 -47.90
C GLY A 18 18.54 14.18 -47.19
N GLY A 19 17.53 13.89 -46.35
CA GLY A 19 16.72 14.89 -45.68
C GLY A 19 17.33 15.40 -44.37
N GLU A 20 16.92 16.58 -43.94
CA GLU A 20 17.21 17.06 -42.59
C GLU A 20 16.25 16.39 -41.58
N VAL A 21 16.80 15.95 -40.45
CA VAL A 21 16.05 15.30 -39.37
C VAL A 21 16.32 16.02 -38.05
N PHE A 22 15.27 16.32 -37.33
CA PHE A 22 15.31 16.96 -36.02
C PHE A 22 14.85 15.99 -34.97
N ALA A 23 15.58 15.85 -33.84
CA ALA A 23 15.20 15.03 -32.73
C ALA A 23 14.79 15.92 -31.55
N LEU A 24 13.56 15.71 -31.07
CA LEU A 24 13.06 16.30 -29.81
C LEU A 24 12.98 15.19 -28.75
N THR A 25 13.67 15.36 -27.66
CA THR A 25 13.68 14.39 -26.55
C THR A 25 13.30 15.05 -25.24
N CYS A 26 12.58 14.30 -24.39
CA CYS A 26 12.34 14.70 -23.00
C CYS A 26 13.42 14.09 -22.10
N PRO A 27 13.85 14.80 -21.05
CA PRO A 27 14.73 14.23 -20.03
C PRO A 27 14.10 12.99 -19.38
N LEU A 28 14.94 12.02 -19.02
CA LEU A 28 14.49 10.85 -18.29
C LEU A 28 13.95 11.26 -16.90
N ILE A 29 12.78 10.76 -16.55
CA ILE A 29 12.23 10.92 -15.20
C ILE A 29 13.01 10.00 -14.26
N THR A 30 13.66 10.60 -13.27
CA THR A 30 14.41 9.91 -12.22
C THR A 30 13.87 10.27 -10.86
N LYS A 31 14.14 9.46 -9.84
CA LYS A 31 13.93 9.83 -8.42
C LYS A 31 14.97 10.87 -7.99
N ALA A 32 14.72 11.54 -6.86
CA ALA A 32 15.66 12.52 -6.29
C ALA A 32 17.02 11.90 -5.91
N ASP A 33 17.04 10.61 -5.58
CA ASP A 33 18.25 9.83 -5.30
C ASP A 33 19.02 9.39 -6.58
N GLY A 34 18.53 9.77 -7.76
CA GLY A 34 19.09 9.36 -9.06
C GLY A 34 18.61 8.00 -9.56
N GLY A 35 17.82 7.29 -8.78
CA GLY A 35 17.24 6.00 -9.16
C GLY A 35 16.24 6.12 -10.32
N LYS A 36 16.00 5.00 -11.01
CA LYS A 36 15.01 4.94 -12.08
C LYS A 36 13.60 5.05 -11.52
N PHE A 37 12.78 5.92 -12.12
CA PHE A 37 11.37 6.03 -11.78
C PHE A 37 10.59 4.76 -12.15
N GLY A 38 9.59 4.38 -11.34
CA GLY A 38 8.72 3.23 -11.57
C GLY A 38 9.32 1.87 -11.22
N LYS A 39 10.61 1.79 -10.85
CA LYS A 39 11.24 0.57 -10.34
C LYS A 39 11.39 0.68 -8.82
N THR A 40 10.80 -0.28 -8.11
CA THR A 40 10.97 -0.44 -6.66
C THR A 40 11.79 -1.69 -6.37
N GLU A 41 12.25 -1.87 -5.14
CA GLU A 41 12.91 -3.11 -4.70
C GLU A 41 11.99 -4.33 -4.84
N SER A 42 10.66 -4.12 -4.73
CA SER A 42 9.62 -5.13 -4.90
C SER A 42 9.11 -5.31 -6.34
N GLY A 43 9.68 -4.59 -7.32
CA GLY A 43 9.30 -4.71 -8.73
C GLY A 43 8.80 -3.40 -9.37
N ASN A 44 8.08 -3.51 -10.48
CA ASN A 44 7.51 -2.38 -11.20
C ASN A 44 6.13 -2.01 -10.62
N ILE A 45 5.77 -0.73 -10.72
CA ILE A 45 4.41 -0.26 -10.47
C ILE A 45 3.68 -0.23 -11.81
N TRP A 46 2.65 -1.06 -11.92
CA TRP A 46 1.85 -1.21 -13.12
C TRP A 46 0.60 -0.35 -13.06
N LEU A 47 0.13 0.12 -14.23
CA LEU A 47 -1.14 0.84 -14.34
C LEU A 47 -2.35 -0.11 -14.28
N ASP A 48 -2.14 -1.35 -14.69
CA ASP A 48 -3.18 -2.40 -14.69
C ASP A 48 -3.35 -2.94 -13.27
N SER A 49 -4.57 -2.87 -12.74
CA SER A 49 -4.95 -3.31 -11.40
C SER A 49 -4.71 -4.80 -11.13
N ARG A 50 -4.63 -5.63 -12.19
CA ARG A 50 -4.29 -7.06 -12.09
C ARG A 50 -2.85 -7.31 -11.65
N TYR A 51 -1.94 -6.35 -11.86
CA TYR A 51 -0.51 -6.46 -11.51
C TYR A 51 -0.12 -5.57 -10.33
N THR A 52 -0.76 -4.42 -10.17
CA THR A 52 -0.58 -3.53 -9.03
C THR A 52 -1.95 -3.05 -8.59
N SER A 53 -2.41 -3.50 -7.41
CA SER A 53 -3.71 -3.08 -6.90
C SER A 53 -3.79 -1.56 -6.74
N PRO A 54 -5.00 -0.95 -6.83
CA PRO A 54 -5.20 0.48 -6.61
C PRO A 54 -4.65 0.96 -5.27
N TYR A 55 -4.75 0.15 -4.23
CA TYR A 55 -4.15 0.43 -2.93
C TYR A 55 -2.62 0.55 -2.98
N LYS A 56 -1.92 -0.41 -3.60
CA LYS A 56 -0.46 -0.36 -3.77
C LYS A 56 -0.03 0.80 -4.65
N PHE A 57 -0.79 1.07 -5.70
CA PHE A 57 -0.58 2.20 -6.59
C PHE A 57 -0.69 3.52 -5.82
N TYR A 58 -1.76 3.70 -5.03
CA TYR A 58 -1.94 4.85 -4.15
C TYR A 58 -0.79 4.98 -3.13
N GLN A 59 -0.39 3.89 -2.47
CA GLN A 59 0.69 3.89 -1.49
C GLN A 59 2.05 4.27 -2.11
N PHE A 60 2.31 3.86 -3.35
CA PHE A 60 3.52 4.27 -4.06
C PHE A 60 3.63 5.79 -4.18
N TRP A 61 2.56 6.45 -4.63
CA TRP A 61 2.53 7.91 -4.78
C TRP A 61 2.51 8.63 -3.43
N LEU A 62 1.82 8.06 -2.46
CA LEU A 62 1.80 8.62 -1.11
C LEU A 62 3.19 8.59 -0.46
N ASN A 63 4.05 7.63 -0.80
CA ASN A 63 5.36 7.42 -0.16
C ASN A 63 6.54 8.03 -0.91
N VAL A 64 6.32 8.83 -1.93
CA VAL A 64 7.41 9.56 -2.61
C VAL A 64 8.03 10.61 -1.68
N SER A 65 9.30 10.95 -1.92
CA SER A 65 10.00 12.00 -1.17
C SER A 65 9.38 13.38 -1.43
N ASP A 66 9.61 14.34 -0.54
CA ASP A 66 9.09 15.71 -0.70
C ASP A 66 9.59 16.35 -2.00
N SER A 67 10.88 16.17 -2.30
CA SER A 67 11.48 16.68 -3.53
C SER A 67 10.93 16.02 -4.80
N ASP A 68 10.61 14.73 -4.75
CA ASP A 68 9.96 14.03 -5.85
C ASP A 68 8.50 14.47 -6.00
N ALA A 69 7.78 14.65 -4.91
CA ALA A 69 6.40 15.10 -4.94
C ALA A 69 6.26 16.47 -5.63
N GLU A 70 7.16 17.43 -5.34
CA GLU A 70 7.20 18.74 -6.00
C GLU A 70 7.44 18.67 -7.52
N ARG A 71 8.20 17.67 -7.98
CA ARG A 71 8.44 17.43 -9.41
C ARG A 71 7.30 16.69 -10.06
N TYR A 72 6.82 15.62 -9.40
CA TYR A 72 5.85 14.70 -9.99
C TYR A 72 4.48 15.31 -10.09
N ILE A 73 4.06 16.18 -9.16
CA ILE A 73 2.77 16.86 -9.25
C ILE A 73 2.67 17.71 -10.52
N LYS A 74 3.79 18.31 -10.98
CA LYS A 74 3.86 19.09 -12.22
C LYS A 74 3.84 18.24 -13.49
N ILE A 75 4.25 16.97 -13.39
CA ILE A 75 4.44 16.08 -14.55
C ILE A 75 3.22 15.18 -14.73
N PHE A 76 2.65 14.68 -13.63
CA PHE A 76 1.65 13.62 -13.64
C PHE A 76 0.24 14.08 -13.32
N THR A 77 0.02 15.38 -13.10
CA THR A 77 -1.33 15.90 -12.84
C THR A 77 -1.71 17.00 -13.82
N SER A 78 -3.01 17.24 -13.95
CA SER A 78 -3.58 18.32 -14.76
C SER A 78 -4.01 19.52 -13.89
N ILE A 79 -3.45 19.66 -12.69
CA ILE A 79 -3.73 20.75 -11.78
C ILE A 79 -3.13 22.04 -12.35
N GLU A 80 -3.85 23.15 -12.21
CA GLU A 80 -3.39 24.47 -12.65
C GLU A 80 -2.13 24.91 -11.90
N LYS A 81 -1.28 25.67 -12.59
CA LYS A 81 0.04 26.06 -12.07
C LYS A 81 -0.05 26.81 -10.74
N GLU A 82 -1.00 27.72 -10.63
CA GLU A 82 -1.22 28.56 -9.43
C GLU A 82 -1.59 27.70 -8.22
N GLU A 83 -2.41 26.67 -8.42
CA GLU A 83 -2.79 25.71 -7.38
C GLU A 83 -1.61 24.84 -6.96
N ILE A 84 -0.79 24.38 -7.91
CA ILE A 84 0.44 23.62 -7.61
C ILE A 84 1.41 24.47 -6.77
N GLU A 85 1.61 25.73 -7.13
CA GLU A 85 2.50 26.63 -6.40
C GLU A 85 2.00 26.88 -4.96
N ALA A 86 0.69 27.04 -4.77
CA ALA A 86 0.08 27.17 -3.45
C ALA A 86 0.27 25.88 -2.60
N LEU A 87 0.01 24.71 -3.18
CA LEU A 87 0.22 23.41 -2.52
C LEU A 87 1.68 23.18 -2.11
N ILE A 88 2.62 23.57 -2.95
CA ILE A 88 4.05 23.46 -2.64
C ILE A 88 4.42 24.39 -1.48
N ALA A 89 3.91 25.62 -1.48
CA ALA A 89 4.16 26.57 -0.38
C ALA A 89 3.61 26.04 0.94
N GLU A 90 2.36 25.58 0.96
CA GLU A 90 1.72 24.99 2.13
C GLU A 90 2.47 23.74 2.63
N HIS A 91 2.87 22.86 1.71
CA HIS A 91 3.63 21.67 2.06
C HIS A 91 4.99 22.00 2.72
N ARG A 92 5.68 23.04 2.25
CA ARG A 92 6.98 23.45 2.83
C ARG A 92 6.85 24.00 4.25
N GLU A 93 5.70 24.56 4.62
CA GLU A 93 5.43 25.02 5.98
C GLU A 93 5.21 23.83 6.95
N ALA A 94 4.56 22.77 6.48
CA ALA A 94 4.24 21.60 7.30
C ALA A 94 4.45 20.27 6.55
N PRO A 95 5.70 19.88 6.23
CA PRO A 95 6.00 18.66 5.43
C PRO A 95 5.45 17.38 6.06
N HIS A 96 5.39 17.32 7.39
CA HIS A 96 4.90 16.16 8.14
C HIS A 96 3.42 15.83 7.88
N LEU A 97 2.62 16.79 7.40
CA LEU A 97 1.22 16.58 7.02
C LEU A 97 1.08 15.87 5.65
N ARG A 98 2.16 15.87 4.84
CA ARG A 98 2.24 15.22 3.53
C ARG A 98 1.12 15.64 2.57
N ILE A 99 0.76 16.92 2.59
CA ILE A 99 -0.36 17.47 1.82
C ILE A 99 -0.12 17.26 0.32
N LEU A 100 1.12 17.54 -0.13
CA LEU A 100 1.51 17.44 -1.53
C LEU A 100 1.44 15.98 -2.03
N GLN A 101 1.97 15.03 -1.26
CA GLN A 101 1.90 13.60 -1.60
C GLN A 101 0.46 13.08 -1.61
N LYS A 102 -0.36 13.51 -0.66
CA LYS A 102 -1.79 13.13 -0.62
C LYS A 102 -2.52 13.63 -1.85
N ARG A 103 -2.28 14.90 -2.25
CA ARG A 103 -2.90 15.45 -3.46
C ARG A 103 -2.40 14.76 -4.72
N LEU A 104 -1.10 14.54 -4.86
CA LEU A 104 -0.51 13.80 -5.96
C LEU A 104 -1.09 12.38 -6.07
N ALA A 105 -1.11 11.64 -4.96
CA ALA A 105 -1.64 10.28 -4.91
C ALA A 105 -3.13 10.23 -5.29
N LYS A 106 -3.92 11.20 -4.84
CA LYS A 106 -5.34 11.33 -5.23
C LYS A 106 -5.48 11.49 -6.74
N GLU A 107 -4.87 12.53 -7.30
CA GLU A 107 -5.03 12.87 -8.72
C GLU A 107 -4.61 11.72 -9.63
N VAL A 108 -3.45 11.11 -9.35
CA VAL A 108 -2.93 10.04 -10.21
C VAL A 108 -3.72 8.74 -10.03
N THR A 109 -4.17 8.41 -8.83
CA THR A 109 -4.99 7.20 -8.60
C THR A 109 -6.37 7.34 -9.24
N VAL A 110 -7.03 8.48 -9.10
CA VAL A 110 -8.32 8.73 -9.75
C VAL A 110 -8.20 8.70 -11.28
N MET A 111 -7.11 9.27 -11.81
CA MET A 111 -6.87 9.30 -13.26
C MET A 111 -6.67 7.90 -13.87
N VAL A 112 -5.94 7.03 -13.18
CA VAL A 112 -5.53 5.70 -13.69
C VAL A 112 -6.57 4.62 -13.40
N HIS A 113 -7.19 4.69 -12.24
CA HIS A 113 -8.19 3.74 -11.77
C HIS A 113 -9.57 4.42 -11.71
N SER A 114 -10.07 4.67 -10.50
CA SER A 114 -11.34 5.35 -10.30
C SER A 114 -11.34 6.14 -8.98
N GLU A 115 -12.38 6.98 -8.79
CA GLU A 115 -12.59 7.66 -7.51
C GLU A 115 -13.01 6.66 -6.41
N GLU A 116 -13.73 5.59 -6.77
CA GLU A 116 -14.11 4.51 -5.88
C GLU A 116 -12.88 3.76 -5.36
N ASP A 117 -11.97 3.39 -6.27
CA ASP A 117 -10.70 2.74 -5.91
C ASP A 117 -9.81 3.63 -5.05
N TYR A 118 -9.77 4.93 -5.33
CA TYR A 118 -9.06 5.88 -4.49
C TYR A 118 -9.64 5.93 -3.08
N ASN A 119 -10.97 6.04 -2.94
CA ASN A 119 -11.62 6.08 -1.63
C ASN A 119 -11.38 4.78 -0.87
N ALA A 120 -11.50 3.63 -1.52
CA ALA A 120 -11.18 2.33 -0.93
C ALA A 120 -9.71 2.26 -0.45
N ALA A 121 -8.77 2.78 -1.26
CA ALA A 121 -7.34 2.82 -0.88
C ALA A 121 -7.07 3.75 0.32
N VAL A 122 -7.76 4.89 0.41
CA VAL A 122 -7.67 5.81 1.56
C VAL A 122 -8.23 5.15 2.82
N ASP A 123 -9.39 4.52 2.73
CA ASP A 123 -10.03 3.81 3.84
C ASP A 123 -9.14 2.67 4.34
N ALA A 124 -8.60 1.88 3.43
CA ALA A 124 -7.63 0.84 3.72
C ALA A 124 -6.36 1.39 4.41
N SER A 125 -5.82 2.49 3.93
CA SER A 125 -4.68 3.18 4.53
C SER A 125 -5.00 3.67 5.96
N ASN A 126 -6.17 4.23 6.17
CA ASN A 126 -6.63 4.68 7.48
C ASN A 126 -6.84 3.50 8.43
N ILE A 127 -7.29 2.35 7.93
CA ILE A 127 -7.43 1.12 8.71
C ILE A 127 -6.06 0.61 9.17
N LEU A 128 -5.07 0.61 8.28
CA LEU A 128 -3.73 0.12 8.61
C LEU A 128 -2.98 1.03 9.58
N PHE A 129 -2.94 2.33 9.25
CA PHE A 129 -2.07 3.29 9.91
C PHE A 129 -2.79 4.23 10.88
N GLY A 130 -4.12 4.26 10.84
CA GLY A 130 -4.97 5.08 11.70
C GLY A 130 -5.55 4.33 12.88
N ASN A 131 -6.43 5.02 13.61
CA ASN A 131 -7.23 4.48 14.71
C ASN A 131 -8.56 3.88 14.21
N ALA A 132 -8.56 3.24 13.05
CA ALA A 132 -9.77 2.67 12.49
C ALA A 132 -10.33 1.57 13.38
N THR A 133 -11.64 1.53 13.46
CA THR A 133 -12.39 0.56 14.25
C THR A 133 -12.47 -0.79 13.52
N SER A 134 -12.77 -1.85 14.27
CA SER A 134 -13.11 -3.17 13.75
C SER A 134 -14.24 -3.13 12.71
N GLU A 135 -15.19 -2.21 12.86
CA GLU A 135 -16.31 -2.02 11.92
C GLU A 135 -15.85 -1.54 10.53
N ALA A 136 -14.85 -0.66 10.47
CA ALA A 136 -14.29 -0.20 9.20
C ALA A 136 -13.56 -1.35 8.48
N LEU A 137 -12.87 -2.20 9.23
CA LEU A 137 -12.20 -3.38 8.69
C LEU A 137 -13.21 -4.39 8.10
N ARG A 138 -14.38 -4.55 8.73
CA ARG A 138 -15.46 -5.45 8.25
C ARG A 138 -16.16 -4.99 6.97
N LYS A 139 -15.97 -3.73 6.56
CA LYS A 139 -16.55 -3.15 5.33
C LYS A 139 -15.65 -3.31 4.11
N LEU A 140 -14.40 -3.74 4.29
CA LEU A 140 -13.50 -3.99 3.18
C LEU A 140 -13.94 -5.25 2.43
N ASP A 141 -13.93 -5.17 1.11
CA ASP A 141 -14.05 -6.35 0.25
C ASP A 141 -12.76 -7.21 0.31
N GLU A 142 -12.88 -8.48 -0.10
CA GLU A 142 -11.78 -9.46 -0.03
C GLU A 142 -10.54 -8.99 -0.80
N ASP A 143 -10.72 -8.45 -2.00
CA ASP A 143 -9.61 -8.01 -2.86
C ASP A 143 -8.84 -6.84 -2.23
N THR A 144 -9.55 -5.88 -1.67
CA THR A 144 -8.95 -4.76 -0.94
C THR A 144 -8.26 -5.23 0.33
N LEU A 145 -8.88 -6.13 1.10
CA LEU A 145 -8.29 -6.70 2.32
C LEU A 145 -6.99 -7.44 2.01
N LEU A 146 -6.98 -8.29 0.99
CA LEU A 146 -5.78 -9.02 0.58
C LEU A 146 -4.69 -8.07 0.05
N ALA A 147 -5.06 -7.05 -0.72
CA ALA A 147 -4.11 -6.05 -1.22
C ALA A 147 -3.47 -5.23 -0.10
N VAL A 148 -4.26 -4.86 0.91
CA VAL A 148 -3.81 -4.13 2.12
C VAL A 148 -2.80 -4.95 2.92
N PHE A 149 -3.06 -6.25 3.07
CA PHE A 149 -2.23 -7.17 3.83
C PHE A 149 -1.27 -7.99 2.96
N GLU A 150 -1.02 -7.57 1.72
CA GLU A 150 -0.04 -8.20 0.86
C GLU A 150 1.37 -8.07 1.46
N GLY A 151 2.09 -9.21 1.53
CA GLY A 151 3.40 -9.29 2.18
C GLY A 151 3.36 -9.47 3.70
N VAL A 152 2.18 -9.46 4.31
CA VAL A 152 1.99 -9.85 5.71
C VAL A 152 2.04 -11.38 5.81
N PRO A 153 2.72 -11.97 6.81
CA PRO A 153 2.70 -13.41 7.01
C PRO A 153 1.27 -13.96 7.12
N GLN A 154 0.99 -14.99 6.33
CA GLN A 154 -0.32 -15.63 6.27
C GLN A 154 -0.24 -17.05 6.83
N PHE A 155 -1.26 -17.46 7.59
CA PHE A 155 -1.37 -18.79 8.18
C PHE A 155 -2.75 -19.36 7.92
N GLU A 156 -2.81 -20.64 7.61
CA GLU A 156 -4.07 -21.36 7.44
C GLU A 156 -4.53 -21.92 8.80
N ILE A 157 -5.81 -21.80 9.07
CA ILE A 157 -6.46 -22.31 10.29
C ILE A 157 -7.71 -23.11 9.93
N SER A 158 -8.06 -24.12 10.75
CA SER A 158 -9.26 -24.92 10.53
C SER A 158 -10.52 -24.13 10.84
N ARG A 159 -11.46 -24.09 9.89
CA ARG A 159 -12.79 -23.49 10.08
C ARG A 159 -13.63 -24.28 11.09
N ASP A 160 -13.48 -25.61 11.12
CA ASP A 160 -14.20 -26.46 12.08
C ASP A 160 -13.80 -26.16 13.51
N ALA A 161 -12.50 -25.90 13.77
CA ALA A 161 -12.03 -25.50 15.09
C ALA A 161 -12.64 -24.16 15.55
N LEU A 162 -12.87 -23.22 14.64
CA LEU A 162 -13.55 -21.96 14.96
C LEU A 162 -15.05 -22.12 15.21
N ALA A 163 -15.69 -23.11 14.57
CA ALA A 163 -17.11 -23.39 14.79
C ALA A 163 -17.36 -23.91 16.21
N GLU A 164 -16.45 -24.71 16.75
CA GLU A 164 -16.50 -25.22 18.14
C GLU A 164 -16.01 -24.15 19.15
N GLY A 165 -15.32 -23.13 18.70
CA GLY A 165 -14.65 -22.12 19.52
C GLY A 165 -13.29 -22.57 20.01
N VAL A 166 -12.25 -21.80 19.70
CA VAL A 166 -10.84 -22.09 20.05
C VAL A 166 -10.28 -20.98 20.93
N LYS A 167 -9.49 -21.32 21.93
CA LYS A 167 -8.80 -20.32 22.75
C LYS A 167 -7.76 -19.58 21.93
N ALA A 168 -7.69 -18.27 22.09
CA ALA A 168 -6.72 -17.41 21.39
C ALA A 168 -5.28 -17.91 21.55
N VAL A 169 -4.91 -18.41 22.72
CA VAL A 169 -3.56 -18.93 22.99
C VAL A 169 -3.26 -20.18 22.15
N ASP A 170 -4.20 -21.08 21.99
CA ASP A 170 -3.99 -22.30 21.22
C ASP A 170 -4.02 -21.97 19.71
N LEU A 171 -4.89 -21.06 19.28
CA LEU A 171 -4.96 -20.62 17.90
C LEU A 171 -3.69 -19.90 17.45
N PHE A 172 -3.18 -18.94 18.24
CA PHE A 172 -2.08 -18.07 17.81
C PHE A 172 -0.70 -18.63 18.12
N VAL A 173 -0.57 -19.60 19.02
CA VAL A 173 0.72 -20.23 19.35
C VAL A 173 0.85 -21.60 18.71
N ASP A 174 -0.13 -22.48 18.94
CA ASP A 174 -0.02 -23.87 18.52
C ASP A 174 -0.40 -24.06 17.03
N ASN A 175 -1.44 -23.36 16.54
CA ASN A 175 -1.95 -23.55 15.18
C ASN A 175 -1.27 -22.60 14.17
N ALA A 176 -1.21 -21.31 14.46
CA ALA A 176 -0.74 -20.30 13.52
C ALA A 176 0.71 -19.82 13.77
N ALA A 177 1.35 -20.24 14.86
CA ALA A 177 2.72 -19.86 15.22
C ALA A 177 3.01 -18.34 15.15
N VAL A 178 2.00 -17.49 15.42
CA VAL A 178 2.13 -16.03 15.48
C VAL A 178 3.04 -15.63 16.65
N PHE A 179 3.02 -16.40 17.72
CA PHE A 179 3.86 -16.22 18.90
C PHE A 179 4.75 -17.44 19.11
N ALA A 180 6.00 -17.22 19.54
CA ALA A 180 6.95 -18.28 19.77
C ALA A 180 6.61 -19.13 21.02
N SER A 181 5.84 -18.59 21.97
CA SER A 181 5.42 -19.32 23.16
C SER A 181 4.18 -18.72 23.82
N LYS A 182 3.44 -19.56 24.58
CA LYS A 182 2.30 -19.15 25.39
C LYS A 182 2.66 -18.10 26.43
N GLY A 183 3.89 -18.15 26.97
CA GLY A 183 4.38 -17.16 27.93
C GLY A 183 4.62 -15.78 27.31
N GLU A 184 5.13 -15.74 26.09
CA GLU A 184 5.30 -14.49 25.34
C GLU A 184 3.96 -13.85 25.04
N MET A 185 3.00 -14.63 24.49
CA MET A 185 1.68 -14.14 24.21
C MET A 185 0.99 -13.58 25.45
N ARG A 186 1.06 -14.30 26.60
CA ARG A 186 0.46 -13.85 27.86
C ARG A 186 1.00 -12.49 28.31
N LYS A 187 2.31 -12.28 28.25
CA LYS A 187 2.94 -11.00 28.61
C LYS A 187 2.48 -9.86 27.70
N LEU A 188 2.40 -10.13 26.39
CA LEU A 188 1.96 -9.13 25.42
C LEU A 188 0.47 -8.78 25.57
N VAL A 189 -0.39 -9.76 25.82
CA VAL A 189 -1.81 -9.51 26.09
C VAL A 189 -2.00 -8.67 27.34
N GLN A 190 -1.31 -9.01 28.45
CA GLN A 190 -1.33 -8.21 29.68
C GLN A 190 -0.87 -6.76 29.48
N GLY A 191 0.09 -6.55 28.57
CA GLY A 191 0.56 -5.21 28.18
C GLY A 191 -0.31 -4.52 27.13
N GLY A 192 -1.46 -5.12 26.72
CA GLY A 192 -2.34 -4.58 25.67
C GLY A 192 -1.68 -4.55 24.30
N GLY A 193 -0.68 -5.39 24.06
CA GLY A 193 0.10 -5.46 22.83
C GLY A 193 -0.43 -6.48 21.81
N VAL A 194 -1.59 -7.08 22.02
CA VAL A 194 -2.22 -8.01 21.07
C VAL A 194 -3.62 -7.53 20.75
N SER A 195 -3.93 -7.48 19.46
CA SER A 195 -5.28 -7.16 18.98
C SER A 195 -5.74 -8.19 17.95
N LEU A 196 -7.03 -8.49 17.97
CA LEU A 196 -7.74 -9.27 16.98
C LEU A 196 -8.69 -8.33 16.24
N ASN A 197 -8.60 -8.28 14.91
CA ASN A 197 -9.43 -7.40 14.08
C ASN A 197 -9.44 -5.94 14.57
N LYS A 198 -8.26 -5.42 15.00
CA LYS A 198 -8.07 -4.08 15.60
C LYS A 198 -8.67 -3.89 17.01
N GLU A 199 -9.37 -4.84 17.57
CA GLU A 199 -9.81 -4.81 18.95
C GLU A 199 -8.77 -5.47 19.86
N LYS A 200 -8.50 -4.85 21.00
CA LYS A 200 -7.56 -5.43 21.97
C LYS A 200 -8.08 -6.74 22.52
N LEU A 201 -7.24 -7.76 22.50
CA LEU A 201 -7.56 -9.03 23.11
C LEU A 201 -7.69 -8.86 24.64
N ALA A 202 -8.88 -9.16 25.19
CA ALA A 202 -9.18 -8.93 26.59
C ALA A 202 -8.45 -9.92 27.51
N ALA A 203 -8.31 -11.18 27.08
CA ALA A 203 -7.65 -12.24 27.82
C ALA A 203 -6.88 -13.16 26.87
N PHE A 204 -5.78 -13.77 27.35
CA PHE A 204 -4.97 -14.68 26.55
C PHE A 204 -5.71 -15.99 26.20
N ASP A 205 -6.71 -16.36 26.99
CA ASP A 205 -7.57 -17.54 26.84
C ASP A 205 -8.97 -17.18 26.30
N GLN A 206 -9.15 -15.98 25.77
CA GLN A 206 -10.40 -15.56 25.09
C GLN A 206 -10.73 -16.57 23.99
N VAL A 207 -12.01 -16.96 23.95
CA VAL A 207 -12.51 -17.88 22.92
C VAL A 207 -12.78 -17.09 21.63
N ILE A 208 -12.22 -17.58 20.54
CA ILE A 208 -12.41 -17.06 19.18
C ILE A 208 -13.33 -18.01 18.45
N THR A 209 -14.29 -17.47 17.75
CA THR A 209 -15.33 -18.22 17.04
C THR A 209 -15.42 -17.77 15.57
N ALA A 210 -16.22 -18.46 14.79
CA ALA A 210 -16.51 -18.07 13.41
C ALA A 210 -17.15 -16.66 13.28
N ALA A 211 -17.80 -16.15 14.34
CA ALA A 211 -18.36 -14.79 14.36
C ALA A 211 -17.29 -13.68 14.35
N ASP A 212 -16.07 -14.02 14.73
CA ASP A 212 -14.93 -13.09 14.72
C ASP A 212 -14.30 -12.95 13.33
N LEU A 213 -14.65 -13.83 12.37
CA LEU A 213 -14.11 -13.78 11.02
C LEU A 213 -14.53 -12.49 10.28
N LEU A 214 -13.59 -11.94 9.55
CA LEU A 214 -13.80 -10.90 8.54
C LEU A 214 -14.14 -11.62 7.23
N ASP A 215 -15.19 -11.19 6.55
CA ASP A 215 -15.68 -11.81 5.29
C ASP A 215 -15.76 -13.34 5.40
N GLU A 216 -16.24 -13.84 6.55
CA GLU A 216 -16.37 -15.27 6.89
C GLU A 216 -15.10 -16.12 6.69
N LYS A 217 -13.93 -15.51 6.48
CA LYS A 217 -12.72 -16.21 6.05
C LYS A 217 -11.43 -15.76 6.74
N TYR A 218 -11.34 -14.52 7.18
CA TYR A 218 -10.09 -13.93 7.63
C TYR A 218 -10.12 -13.52 9.10
N LEU A 219 -8.98 -13.65 9.79
CA LEU A 219 -8.72 -13.03 11.09
C LEU A 219 -7.43 -12.21 11.01
N LEU A 220 -7.50 -10.97 11.42
CA LEU A 220 -6.34 -10.08 11.49
C LEU A 220 -5.78 -10.05 12.91
N VAL A 221 -4.59 -10.60 13.10
CA VAL A 221 -3.89 -10.57 14.38
C VAL A 221 -2.80 -9.50 14.34
N GLN A 222 -2.80 -8.61 15.32
CA GLN A 222 -1.76 -7.60 15.48
C GLN A 222 -0.93 -7.91 16.73
N ARG A 223 0.40 -8.01 16.55
CA ARG A 223 1.39 -8.19 17.61
C ARG A 223 2.22 -6.93 17.75
N GLY A 224 2.04 -6.23 18.87
CA GLY A 224 2.66 -4.91 19.07
C GLY A 224 2.06 -3.85 18.16
N LYS A 225 2.86 -2.82 17.82
CA LYS A 225 2.37 -1.66 17.04
C LYS A 225 2.44 -1.83 15.53
N LYS A 226 3.31 -2.72 15.01
CA LYS A 226 3.67 -2.75 13.58
C LYS A 226 3.52 -4.12 12.92
N ASN A 227 3.44 -5.20 13.66
CA ASN A 227 3.44 -6.54 13.10
C ASN A 227 2.01 -7.06 12.95
N TYR A 228 1.61 -7.33 11.73
CA TYR A 228 0.32 -7.90 11.39
C TYR A 228 0.49 -9.32 10.86
N TYR A 229 -0.50 -10.14 11.10
CA TYR A 229 -0.58 -11.53 10.64
C TYR A 229 -2.01 -11.79 10.18
N LEU A 230 -2.16 -12.39 9.01
CA LEU A 230 -3.46 -12.74 8.45
C LEU A 230 -3.68 -14.25 8.58
N LEU A 231 -4.72 -14.66 9.29
CA LEU A 231 -5.11 -16.05 9.40
C LEU A 231 -6.28 -16.29 8.43
N ILE A 232 -6.21 -17.38 7.68
CA ILE A 232 -7.17 -17.75 6.64
C ILE A 232 -7.87 -19.02 7.08
N ALA A 233 -9.18 -18.95 7.32
CA ALA A 233 -10.00 -20.10 7.66
C ALA A 233 -10.34 -20.92 6.41
N LYS A 234 -9.91 -22.18 6.41
CA LYS A 234 -10.18 -23.18 5.36
C LYS A 234 -11.00 -24.34 5.88
#